data_1b00f9279813c092a53f25bdd1beee71
#
_entry.id   1b00f9279813c092a53f25bdd1beee71
#
_cell.length_a   1.000
_cell.length_b   1.000
_cell.length_c   1.000
_cell.angle_alpha   90.00
_cell.angle_beta   90.00
_cell.angle_gamma   90.00
#
_symmetry.space_group_name_H-M   'P 1'
#
loop_
_entity.id
_entity.type
_entity.pdbx_description
1 polymer ?
#
loop_
_entity_poly.entity_id
_entity_poly.type
_entity_poly.pdbx_seq_one_letter_code
_entity_poly.pdbx_strand_id
1 'polypeptide(L)'
;MSQTQGAAAYTGMPNAEESWQVSGGARVTLRAVRHTDRSGLRAFIDGLSLESRYYRYLTGGRVADTIIESFIGYRPDRDVAVVLTSPSPDGEETIIGKAEYVVNAEGVADLAVVVADGWQGKGLGRRLIQRLQNIARTRKLRGMRGDVLSENRRMLAIMRECGFSARRNPEDSFLHEVSLTLGAPAPAHPGRLTPQWLPADWFAAN
;
A
#
# COMPACT_ATOMS: atom_id res chain seq x y z
N MET A 1 -17.43 -32.74 24.19
CA MET A 1 -17.56 -31.31 24.55
C MET A 1 -16.41 -30.57 23.87
N SER A 2 -16.63 -30.12 22.66
CA SER A 2 -15.62 -29.40 21.84
C SER A 2 -15.83 -27.91 22.05
N GLN A 3 -14.85 -27.25 22.66
CA GLN A 3 -14.84 -25.80 22.77
C GLN A 3 -14.37 -25.20 21.42
N THR A 4 -15.29 -24.61 20.71
CA THR A 4 -15.02 -23.72 19.58
C THR A 4 -14.47 -22.42 20.15
N GLN A 5 -13.13 -22.24 20.13
CA GLN A 5 -12.52 -20.96 20.43
C GLN A 5 -12.94 -19.98 19.32
N GLY A 6 -13.76 -19.00 19.70
CA GLY A 6 -14.17 -17.89 18.84
C GLY A 6 -12.96 -17.07 18.42
N ALA A 7 -12.75 -16.97 17.12
CA ALA A 7 -11.84 -16.01 16.55
C ALA A 7 -12.31 -14.60 16.95
N ALA A 8 -11.51 -13.88 17.70
CA ALA A 8 -11.73 -12.49 18.05
C ALA A 8 -11.86 -11.69 16.73
N ALA A 9 -13.04 -11.12 16.50
CA ALA A 9 -13.28 -10.26 15.35
C ALA A 9 -12.37 -9.03 15.48
N TYR A 10 -11.37 -8.93 14.62
CA TYR A 10 -10.48 -7.77 14.53
C TYR A 10 -11.28 -6.55 14.07
N THR A 11 -11.61 -5.69 15.01
CA THR A 11 -12.25 -4.38 14.80
C THR A 11 -11.27 -3.46 14.08
N GLY A 12 -11.45 -3.27 12.74
CA GLY A 12 -10.67 -2.28 12.00
C GLY A 12 -10.35 -2.63 10.54
N MET A 13 -10.46 -3.89 10.14
CA MET A 13 -10.44 -4.23 8.70
C MET A 13 -11.83 -4.04 8.12
N PRO A 14 -11.98 -3.55 6.88
CA PRO A 14 -13.25 -3.61 6.20
C PRO A 14 -13.58 -5.07 5.90
N ASN A 15 -14.33 -5.73 6.79
CA ASN A 15 -15.05 -6.95 6.42
C ASN A 15 -16.14 -6.65 5.38
N ALA A 16 -16.41 -5.37 5.11
CA ALA A 16 -17.33 -4.91 4.10
C ALA A 16 -16.56 -4.38 2.89
N GLU A 17 -16.87 -4.94 1.74
CA GLU A 17 -16.46 -4.40 0.44
C GLU A 17 -17.09 -3.00 0.29
N GLU A 18 -16.27 -2.01 -0.09
CA GLU A 18 -16.72 -0.65 -0.35
C GLU A 18 -16.75 -0.42 -1.86
N SER A 19 -17.93 -0.21 -2.45
CA SER A 19 -18.07 0.04 -3.88
C SER A 19 -18.55 1.46 -4.16
N TRP A 20 -18.03 2.06 -5.24
CA TRP A 20 -18.45 3.38 -5.74
C TRP A 20 -18.24 3.49 -7.24
N GLN A 21 -18.73 4.56 -7.83
CA GLN A 21 -18.44 4.90 -9.22
C GLN A 21 -17.35 5.99 -9.28
N VAL A 22 -16.41 5.85 -10.23
CA VAL A 22 -15.44 6.88 -10.57
C VAL A 22 -15.91 7.73 -11.75
N SER A 23 -15.21 8.82 -12.02
CA SER A 23 -15.44 9.65 -13.21
C SER A 23 -15.41 8.79 -14.47
N GLY A 24 -16.47 8.86 -15.28
CA GLY A 24 -16.68 7.97 -16.42
C GLY A 24 -17.60 6.78 -16.16
N GLY A 25 -18.21 6.70 -14.94
CA GLY A 25 -19.26 5.74 -14.62
C GLY A 25 -18.78 4.32 -14.26
N ALA A 26 -17.48 4.04 -14.35
CA ALA A 26 -16.96 2.73 -14.00
C ALA A 26 -17.11 2.44 -12.51
N ARG A 27 -17.62 1.25 -12.15
CA ARG A 27 -17.70 0.78 -10.77
C ARG A 27 -16.34 0.28 -10.30
N VAL A 28 -15.97 0.66 -9.10
CA VAL A 28 -14.78 0.14 -8.41
C VAL A 28 -15.16 -0.39 -7.04
N THR A 29 -14.46 -1.42 -6.60
CA THR A 29 -14.66 -2.06 -5.29
C THR A 29 -13.33 -2.16 -4.55
N LEU A 30 -13.30 -1.68 -3.31
CA LEU A 30 -12.18 -1.82 -2.39
C LEU A 30 -12.48 -2.96 -1.42
N ARG A 31 -11.58 -3.91 -1.32
CA ARG A 31 -11.70 -5.06 -0.40
C ARG A 31 -10.34 -5.52 0.11
N ALA A 32 -10.34 -6.33 1.16
CA ALA A 32 -9.14 -7.04 1.59
C ALA A 32 -8.62 -7.96 0.49
N VAL A 33 -7.30 -8.14 0.45
CA VAL A 33 -6.68 -9.14 -0.42
C VAL A 33 -7.08 -10.55 0.01
N ARG A 34 -7.23 -11.47 -0.96
CA ARG A 34 -7.57 -12.88 -0.75
C ARG A 34 -6.43 -13.76 -1.26
N HIS A 35 -6.31 -14.97 -0.74
CA HIS A 35 -5.34 -15.95 -1.26
C HIS A 35 -5.57 -16.30 -2.74
N THR A 36 -6.81 -16.20 -3.20
CA THR A 36 -7.20 -16.40 -4.61
C THR A 36 -6.76 -15.28 -5.55
N ASP A 37 -6.30 -14.13 -5.03
CA ASP A 37 -5.91 -12.97 -5.85
C ASP A 37 -4.52 -13.11 -6.50
N ARG A 38 -3.78 -14.19 -6.24
CA ARG A 38 -2.41 -14.40 -6.75
C ARG A 38 -2.27 -14.14 -8.25
N SER A 39 -3.09 -14.78 -9.07
CA SER A 39 -3.06 -14.62 -10.54
C SER A 39 -3.45 -13.21 -10.97
N GLY A 40 -4.49 -12.65 -10.36
CA GLY A 40 -4.92 -11.27 -10.62
C GLY A 40 -3.86 -10.24 -10.25
N LEU A 41 -3.17 -10.42 -9.11
CA LEU A 41 -2.05 -9.56 -8.69
C LEU A 41 -0.86 -9.67 -9.65
N ARG A 42 -0.54 -10.88 -10.12
CA ARG A 42 0.50 -11.07 -11.14
C ARG A 42 0.15 -10.32 -12.42
N ALA A 43 -1.07 -10.54 -12.95
CA ALA A 43 -1.54 -9.85 -14.15
C ALA A 43 -1.56 -8.32 -13.97
N PHE A 44 -2.00 -7.84 -12.81
CA PHE A 44 -1.99 -6.40 -12.47
C PHE A 44 -0.57 -5.83 -12.49
N ILE A 45 0.39 -6.48 -11.82
CA ILE A 45 1.78 -5.99 -11.73
C ILE A 45 2.46 -6.03 -13.11
N ASP A 46 2.26 -7.09 -13.88
CA ASP A 46 2.84 -7.24 -15.21
C ASP A 46 2.22 -6.24 -16.21
N GLY A 47 0.97 -5.83 -16.00
CA GLY A 47 0.27 -4.84 -16.79
C GLY A 47 0.64 -3.37 -16.48
N LEU A 48 1.40 -3.10 -15.41
CA LEU A 48 1.90 -1.76 -15.12
C LEU A 48 2.93 -1.31 -16.15
N SER A 49 2.94 -0.02 -16.49
CA SER A 49 4.03 0.57 -17.28
C SER A 49 5.39 0.41 -16.58
N LEU A 50 6.46 0.53 -17.35
CA LEU A 50 7.82 0.55 -16.79
C LEU A 50 7.98 1.61 -15.70
N GLU A 51 7.43 2.80 -15.95
CA GLU A 51 7.46 3.92 -15.00
C GLU A 51 6.71 3.59 -13.71
N SER A 52 5.47 3.08 -13.79
CA SER A 52 4.67 2.72 -12.62
C SER A 52 5.30 1.58 -11.82
N ARG A 53 5.93 0.60 -12.50
CA ARG A 53 6.70 -0.46 -11.82
C ARG A 53 7.93 0.10 -11.13
N TYR A 54 8.69 0.94 -11.82
CA TYR A 54 9.86 1.57 -11.24
C TYR A 54 9.50 2.43 -10.02
N TYR A 55 8.48 3.27 -10.13
CA TYR A 55 8.04 4.09 -9.00
C TYR A 55 7.57 3.29 -7.78
N ARG A 56 7.06 2.07 -7.99
CA ARG A 56 6.54 1.25 -6.88
C ARG A 56 7.53 0.21 -6.37
N TYR A 57 8.30 -0.40 -7.26
CA TYR A 57 9.14 -1.55 -6.94
C TYR A 57 10.63 -1.28 -7.16
N LEU A 58 11.00 -0.08 -7.59
CA LEU A 58 12.36 0.35 -7.94
C LEU A 58 13.02 -0.56 -9.00
N THR A 59 12.21 -1.18 -9.85
CA THR A 59 12.67 -2.04 -10.95
C THR A 59 11.82 -1.82 -12.21
N GLY A 60 12.47 -1.72 -13.35
CA GLY A 60 11.81 -1.76 -14.65
C GLY A 60 11.55 -3.18 -15.16
N GLY A 61 12.19 -4.19 -14.53
CA GLY A 61 12.07 -5.59 -14.90
C GLY A 61 10.85 -6.29 -14.31
N ARG A 62 10.89 -7.63 -14.35
CA ARG A 62 9.86 -8.46 -13.73
C ARG A 62 9.95 -8.36 -12.20
N VAL A 63 8.83 -8.07 -11.57
CA VAL A 63 8.70 -8.07 -10.11
C VAL A 63 8.68 -9.53 -9.61
N ALA A 64 9.49 -9.85 -8.60
CA ALA A 64 9.59 -11.19 -8.04
C ALA A 64 8.26 -11.69 -7.46
N ASP A 65 8.00 -12.99 -7.56
CA ASP A 65 6.78 -13.60 -7.01
C ASP A 65 6.72 -13.48 -5.48
N THR A 66 7.86 -13.43 -4.81
CA THR A 66 7.95 -13.21 -3.36
C THR A 66 7.26 -11.93 -2.89
N ILE A 67 7.22 -10.88 -3.73
CA ILE A 67 6.48 -9.64 -3.45
C ILE A 67 4.97 -9.88 -3.40
N ILE A 68 4.45 -10.73 -4.30
CA ILE A 68 3.03 -11.11 -4.31
C ILE A 68 2.72 -11.97 -3.09
N GLU A 69 3.60 -12.94 -2.77
CA GLU A 69 3.44 -13.78 -1.60
C GLU A 69 3.40 -13.00 -0.31
N SER A 70 4.31 -12.06 -0.12
CA SER A 70 4.33 -11.21 1.06
C SER A 70 3.08 -10.34 1.19
N PHE A 71 2.54 -9.85 0.07
CA PHE A 71 1.31 -9.08 0.05
C PHE A 71 0.08 -9.92 0.40
N ILE A 72 -0.01 -11.15 -0.10
CA ILE A 72 -1.11 -12.08 0.20
C ILE A 72 -0.98 -12.63 1.63
N GLY A 73 0.24 -12.92 2.05
CA GLY A 73 0.57 -13.47 3.38
C GLY A 73 0.67 -12.41 4.47
N TYR A 74 0.07 -11.22 4.30
CA TYR A 74 0.07 -10.17 5.32
C TYR A 74 -0.51 -10.67 6.65
N ARG A 75 -0.10 -10.04 7.76
CA ARG A 75 -0.59 -10.38 9.10
C ARG A 75 -1.74 -9.45 9.48
N PRO A 76 -3.00 -9.92 9.42
CA PRO A 76 -4.18 -9.06 9.60
C PRO A 76 -4.29 -8.47 11.00
N ASP A 77 -3.58 -9.02 11.99
CA ASP A 77 -3.50 -8.50 13.36
C ASP A 77 -2.73 -7.19 13.45
N ARG A 78 -1.79 -6.93 12.56
CA ARG A 78 -0.97 -5.72 12.56
C ARG A 78 -0.91 -5.00 11.22
N ASP A 79 -0.85 -5.75 10.12
CA ASP A 79 -0.65 -5.21 8.78
C ASP A 79 -2.00 -5.00 8.06
N VAL A 80 -2.00 -4.32 6.93
CA VAL A 80 -3.16 -4.15 6.05
C VAL A 80 -2.74 -4.38 4.61
N ALA A 81 -3.53 -5.18 3.89
CA ALA A 81 -3.39 -5.35 2.45
C ALA A 81 -4.78 -5.32 1.80
N VAL A 82 -4.99 -4.38 0.89
CA VAL A 82 -6.26 -4.18 0.18
C VAL A 82 -6.02 -4.10 -1.32
N VAL A 83 -6.99 -4.58 -2.08
CA VAL A 83 -7.03 -4.44 -3.54
C VAL A 83 -8.21 -3.57 -3.94
N LEU A 84 -8.01 -2.84 -5.01
CA LEU A 84 -9.05 -2.12 -5.73
C LEU A 84 -9.35 -2.88 -7.01
N THR A 85 -10.61 -3.20 -7.24
CA THR A 85 -11.04 -4.00 -8.38
C THR A 85 -12.10 -3.26 -9.20
N SER A 86 -12.28 -3.69 -10.44
CA SER A 86 -13.35 -3.24 -11.31
C SER A 86 -13.84 -4.44 -12.14
N PRO A 87 -15.13 -4.53 -12.47
CA PRO A 87 -15.60 -5.53 -13.41
C PRO A 87 -14.91 -5.37 -14.77
N SER A 88 -14.43 -6.48 -15.34
CA SER A 88 -14.00 -6.57 -16.74
C SER A 88 -15.22 -6.62 -17.67
N PRO A 89 -15.04 -6.46 -18.99
CA PRO A 89 -16.13 -6.62 -19.97
C PRO A 89 -16.83 -7.98 -19.87
N ASP A 90 -16.11 -9.03 -19.46
CA ASP A 90 -16.63 -10.40 -19.29
C ASP A 90 -17.31 -10.59 -17.92
N GLY A 91 -17.41 -9.53 -17.10
CA GLY A 91 -18.04 -9.56 -15.78
C GLY A 91 -17.14 -10.10 -14.66
N GLU A 92 -15.91 -10.52 -14.96
CA GLU A 92 -14.94 -10.95 -13.96
C GLU A 92 -14.33 -9.77 -13.23
N GLU A 93 -13.85 -10.01 -12.02
CA GLU A 93 -13.20 -8.98 -11.20
C GLU A 93 -11.73 -8.81 -11.60
N THR A 94 -11.35 -7.62 -12.06
CA THR A 94 -9.96 -7.28 -12.41
C THR A 94 -9.36 -6.36 -11.35
N ILE A 95 -8.16 -6.70 -10.86
CA ILE A 95 -7.42 -5.84 -9.93
C ILE A 95 -6.84 -4.65 -10.71
N ILE A 96 -7.17 -3.45 -10.26
CA ILE A 96 -6.77 -2.16 -10.84
C ILE A 96 -5.92 -1.31 -9.91
N GLY A 97 -5.72 -1.76 -8.69
CA GLY A 97 -4.87 -1.11 -7.70
C GLY A 97 -4.65 -1.96 -6.47
N LYS A 98 -3.59 -1.68 -5.75
CA LYS A 98 -3.32 -2.26 -4.43
C LYS A 98 -2.75 -1.22 -3.49
N ALA A 99 -3.06 -1.39 -2.21
CA ALA A 99 -2.48 -0.58 -1.15
C ALA A 99 -2.24 -1.44 0.08
N GLU A 100 -1.18 -1.14 0.79
CA GLU A 100 -0.78 -1.88 1.98
C GLU A 100 -0.08 -0.98 2.98
N TYR A 101 -0.04 -1.40 4.22
CA TYR A 101 0.97 -0.98 5.16
C TYR A 101 1.42 -2.15 6.03
N VAL A 102 2.67 -2.11 6.44
CA VAL A 102 3.29 -3.03 7.39
C VAL A 102 3.68 -2.23 8.63
N VAL A 103 3.29 -2.71 9.82
CA VAL A 103 3.57 -2.00 11.07
C VAL A 103 4.92 -2.45 11.62
N ASN A 104 5.82 -1.50 11.89
CA ASN A 104 7.11 -1.78 12.52
C ASN A 104 7.00 -1.91 14.05
N ALA A 105 8.12 -2.20 14.71
CA ALA A 105 8.18 -2.36 16.16
C ALA A 105 7.83 -1.09 16.95
N GLU A 106 7.93 0.08 16.30
CA GLU A 106 7.65 1.39 16.90
C GLU A 106 6.18 1.79 16.79
N GLY A 107 5.34 0.94 16.16
CA GLY A 107 3.93 1.25 15.92
C GLY A 107 3.70 2.26 14.81
N VAL A 108 4.64 2.39 13.88
CA VAL A 108 4.54 3.20 12.66
C VAL A 108 4.27 2.30 11.46
N ALA A 109 3.34 2.69 10.61
CA ALA A 109 2.95 1.97 9.40
C ALA A 109 3.81 2.41 8.21
N ASP A 110 4.56 1.49 7.60
CA ASP A 110 5.22 1.68 6.32
C ASP A 110 4.22 1.40 5.20
N LEU A 111 3.78 2.45 4.49
CA LEU A 111 2.73 2.33 3.48
C LEU A 111 3.26 2.26 2.06
N ALA A 112 2.50 1.57 1.20
CA ALA A 112 2.75 1.53 -0.23
C ALA A 112 1.45 1.44 -1.02
N VAL A 113 1.39 2.17 -2.14
CA VAL A 113 0.19 2.28 -3.00
C VAL A 113 0.60 2.26 -4.46
N VAL A 114 -0.16 1.56 -5.30
CA VAL A 114 -0.06 1.63 -6.75
C VAL A 114 -1.43 1.44 -7.40
N VAL A 115 -1.67 2.17 -8.49
CA VAL A 115 -2.89 2.11 -9.30
C VAL A 115 -2.49 1.89 -10.75
N ALA A 116 -3.19 1.00 -11.46
CA ALA A 116 -2.98 0.73 -12.89
C ALA A 116 -3.03 2.03 -13.71
N ASP A 117 -2.18 2.14 -14.73
CA ASP A 117 -1.97 3.37 -15.49
C ASP A 117 -3.27 3.96 -16.05
N GLY A 118 -4.11 3.12 -16.68
CA GLY A 118 -5.41 3.53 -17.20
C GLY A 118 -6.44 4.00 -16.17
N TRP A 119 -6.16 3.76 -14.88
CA TRP A 119 -7.01 4.13 -13.77
C TRP A 119 -6.45 5.29 -12.94
N GLN A 120 -5.27 5.77 -13.26
CA GLN A 120 -4.69 6.94 -12.62
C GLN A 120 -5.44 8.23 -13.04
N GLY A 121 -5.29 9.29 -12.25
CA GLY A 121 -5.99 10.57 -12.51
C GLY A 121 -7.44 10.62 -12.02
N LYS A 122 -8.00 9.52 -11.53
CA LYS A 122 -9.39 9.39 -11.07
C LYS A 122 -9.55 9.51 -9.53
N GLY A 123 -8.51 9.98 -8.83
CA GLY A 123 -8.53 10.15 -7.36
C GLY A 123 -8.33 8.86 -6.56
N LEU A 124 -8.16 7.70 -7.21
CA LEU A 124 -8.10 6.39 -6.56
C LEU A 124 -6.91 6.26 -5.60
N GLY A 125 -5.73 6.74 -5.97
CA GLY A 125 -4.56 6.71 -5.10
C GLY A 125 -4.77 7.49 -3.80
N ARG A 126 -5.35 8.71 -3.90
CA ARG A 126 -5.72 9.50 -2.71
C ARG A 126 -6.70 8.76 -1.82
N ARG A 127 -7.74 8.16 -2.40
CA ARG A 127 -8.76 7.42 -1.63
C ARG A 127 -8.16 6.19 -0.93
N LEU A 128 -7.25 5.47 -1.58
CA LEU A 128 -6.52 4.36 -0.98
C LEU A 128 -5.68 4.83 0.24
N ILE A 129 -4.92 5.91 0.09
CA ILE A 129 -4.11 6.48 1.18
C ILE A 129 -5.01 6.89 2.35
N GLN A 130 -6.10 7.62 2.08
CA GLN A 130 -7.06 8.03 3.12
C GLN A 130 -7.68 6.84 3.84
N ARG A 131 -7.96 5.75 3.11
CA ARG A 131 -8.49 4.52 3.71
C ARG A 131 -7.46 3.88 4.65
N LEU A 132 -6.20 3.75 4.21
CA LEU A 132 -5.13 3.28 5.07
C LEU A 132 -4.94 4.15 6.32
N GLN A 133 -5.01 5.48 6.17
CA GLN A 133 -4.95 6.42 7.31
C GLN A 133 -6.09 6.19 8.31
N ASN A 134 -7.33 5.99 7.83
CA ASN A 134 -8.47 5.76 8.70
C ASN A 134 -8.32 4.45 9.49
N ILE A 135 -7.85 3.38 8.84
CA ILE A 135 -7.56 2.12 9.52
C ILE A 135 -6.44 2.31 10.54
N ALA A 136 -5.36 3.01 10.18
CA ALA A 136 -4.24 3.27 11.08
C ALA A 136 -4.65 4.09 12.32
N ARG A 137 -5.53 5.09 12.15
CA ARG A 137 -6.12 5.86 13.28
C ARG A 137 -6.97 4.97 14.18
N THR A 138 -7.85 4.15 13.61
CA THR A 138 -8.70 3.21 14.37
C THR A 138 -7.85 2.22 15.16
N ARG A 139 -6.72 1.79 14.61
CA ARG A 139 -5.75 0.91 15.27
C ARG A 139 -4.81 1.66 16.23
N LYS A 140 -4.98 2.97 16.37
CA LYS A 140 -4.17 3.82 17.26
C LYS A 140 -2.67 3.75 16.95
N LEU A 141 -2.31 3.61 15.69
CA LEU A 141 -0.91 3.67 15.26
C LEU A 141 -0.33 5.06 15.51
N ARG A 142 0.97 5.13 15.78
CA ARG A 142 1.68 6.37 16.09
C ARG A 142 1.85 7.27 14.87
N GLY A 143 2.00 6.67 13.70
CA GLY A 143 2.22 7.39 12.45
C GLY A 143 2.23 6.48 11.25
N MET A 144 2.39 7.10 10.10
CA MET A 144 2.59 6.42 8.82
C MET A 144 3.79 7.04 8.11
N ARG A 145 4.53 6.25 7.36
CA ARG A 145 5.66 6.72 6.54
C ARG A 145 5.75 5.91 5.24
N GLY A 146 6.55 6.41 4.31
CA GLY A 146 6.88 5.72 3.08
C GLY A 146 7.98 6.45 2.35
N ASP A 147 8.58 5.81 1.36
CA ASP A 147 9.57 6.41 0.48
C ASP A 147 8.96 6.66 -0.90
N VAL A 148 9.24 7.85 -1.46
CA VAL A 148 8.76 8.27 -2.77
C VAL A 148 9.94 8.81 -3.56
N LEU A 149 10.15 8.27 -4.78
CA LEU A 149 11.17 8.80 -5.68
C LEU A 149 10.98 10.29 -5.93
N SER A 150 12.07 11.05 -5.91
CA SER A 150 12.08 12.52 -6.08
C SER A 150 11.43 12.97 -7.39
N GLU A 151 11.55 12.16 -8.43
CA GLU A 151 10.93 12.40 -9.74
C GLU A 151 9.43 12.07 -9.80
N ASN A 152 8.91 11.26 -8.87
CA ASN A 152 7.48 10.97 -8.77
C ASN A 152 6.72 12.14 -8.11
N ARG A 153 6.77 13.31 -8.79
CA ARG A 153 6.16 14.55 -8.31
C ARG A 153 4.67 14.40 -8.04
N ARG A 154 4.00 13.54 -8.82
CA ARG A 154 2.58 13.28 -8.66
C ARG A 154 2.28 12.61 -7.32
N MET A 155 3.03 11.55 -6.96
CA MET A 155 2.83 10.89 -5.68
C MET A 155 3.20 11.81 -4.51
N LEU A 156 4.28 12.61 -4.63
CA LEU A 156 4.63 13.61 -3.63
C LEU A 156 3.52 14.64 -3.41
N ALA A 157 2.83 15.08 -4.48
CA ALA A 157 1.69 15.99 -4.36
C ALA A 157 0.52 15.31 -3.64
N ILE A 158 0.16 14.09 -4.02
CA ILE A 158 -0.92 13.31 -3.38
C ILE A 158 -0.61 13.09 -1.88
N MET A 159 0.63 12.77 -1.54
CA MET A 159 1.02 12.59 -0.13
C MET A 159 0.82 13.88 0.68
N ARG A 160 1.25 15.04 0.14
CA ARG A 160 1.02 16.33 0.81
C ARG A 160 -0.46 16.66 0.98
N GLU A 161 -1.27 16.42 -0.05
CA GLU A 161 -2.72 16.60 0.00
C GLU A 161 -3.40 15.66 1.03
N CYS A 162 -2.81 14.50 1.29
CA CYS A 162 -3.22 13.58 2.35
C CYS A 162 -2.63 13.93 3.73
N GLY A 163 -1.94 15.06 3.86
CA GLY A 163 -1.40 15.57 5.13
C GLY A 163 -0.03 15.05 5.52
N PHE A 164 0.68 14.33 4.64
CA PHE A 164 2.04 13.91 4.90
C PHE A 164 3.02 15.09 4.71
N SER A 165 4.00 15.18 5.59
CA SER A 165 5.22 15.94 5.34
C SER A 165 6.11 15.14 4.38
N ALA A 166 6.87 15.86 3.52
CA ALA A 166 7.84 15.23 2.62
C ALA A 166 9.21 15.87 2.85
N ARG A 167 10.19 15.08 3.18
CA ARG A 167 11.58 15.51 3.38
C ARG A 167 12.50 14.70 2.49
N ARG A 168 13.52 15.35 1.90
CA ARG A 168 14.53 14.62 1.14
C ARG A 168 15.26 13.67 2.08
N ASN A 169 15.45 12.43 1.63
CA ASN A 169 16.21 11.46 2.38
C ASN A 169 17.70 11.90 2.42
N PRO A 170 18.30 12.04 3.61
CA PRO A 170 19.71 12.46 3.71
C PRO A 170 20.70 11.40 3.22
N GLU A 171 20.31 10.13 3.24
CA GLU A 171 21.15 9.00 2.85
C GLU A 171 20.99 8.64 1.36
N ASP A 172 19.85 8.99 0.76
CA ASP A 172 19.55 8.74 -0.65
C ASP A 172 18.85 9.93 -1.29
N SER A 173 19.59 10.70 -2.10
CA SER A 173 19.09 11.91 -2.75
C SER A 173 17.97 11.67 -3.77
N PHE A 174 17.79 10.42 -4.24
CA PHE A 174 16.72 10.04 -5.15
C PHE A 174 15.40 9.82 -4.45
N LEU A 175 15.37 9.75 -3.11
CA LEU A 175 14.19 9.48 -2.31
C LEU A 175 13.75 10.70 -1.48
N HIS A 176 12.44 10.81 -1.32
CA HIS A 176 11.79 11.61 -0.27
C HIS A 176 11.14 10.66 0.72
N GLU A 177 11.46 10.81 1.98
CA GLU A 177 10.67 10.23 3.06
C GLU A 177 9.40 11.06 3.25
N VAL A 178 8.24 10.41 3.14
CA VAL A 178 6.95 11.00 3.49
C VAL A 178 6.49 10.45 4.84
N SER A 179 6.03 11.32 5.73
CA SER A 179 5.63 10.92 7.08
C SER A 179 4.40 11.68 7.57
N LEU A 180 3.56 10.98 8.35
CA LEU A 180 2.37 11.52 8.99
C LEU A 180 2.30 11.02 10.43
N THR A 181 2.22 11.94 11.39
CA THR A 181 1.96 11.62 12.80
C THR A 181 0.46 11.44 13.01
N LEU A 182 0.05 10.32 13.61
CA LEU A 182 -1.36 9.99 13.89
C LEU A 182 -1.72 10.10 15.38
N GLY A 183 -0.72 10.00 16.25
CA GLY A 183 -0.86 10.08 17.72
C GLY A 183 0.20 11.00 18.32
N ALA A 184 0.41 10.95 19.65
CA ALA A 184 1.47 11.70 20.32
C ALA A 184 2.83 11.40 19.69
N PRO A 185 3.72 12.41 19.51
CA PRO A 185 5.01 12.22 18.88
C PRO A 185 5.81 11.14 19.60
N ALA A 186 6.38 10.22 18.83
CA ALA A 186 7.31 9.23 19.32
C ALA A 186 8.59 9.90 19.81
N PRO A 187 9.25 9.42 20.86
CA PRO A 187 10.61 9.83 21.14
C PRO A 187 11.49 9.56 19.91
N ALA A 188 12.38 10.49 19.60
CA ALA A 188 13.31 10.35 18.47
C ALA A 188 14.17 9.11 18.66
N HIS A 189 14.11 8.16 17.72
CA HIS A 189 15.00 6.99 17.72
C HIS A 189 16.05 7.11 16.64
N PRO A 190 17.32 6.83 16.97
CA PRO A 190 18.36 6.62 15.98
C PRO A 190 18.25 5.21 15.39
N GLY A 191 18.16 5.08 14.11
CA GLY A 191 18.25 3.79 13.42
C GLY A 191 17.08 3.48 12.48
N ARG A 192 17.37 3.56 11.21
CA ARG A 192 16.48 3.15 10.14
C ARG A 192 16.49 1.63 10.01
N LEU A 193 15.32 1.02 10.12
CA LEU A 193 15.14 -0.33 9.59
C LEU A 193 14.71 -0.18 8.13
N THR A 194 15.44 -0.80 7.23
CA THR A 194 15.04 -0.94 5.81
C THR A 194 13.64 -1.56 5.75
N PRO A 195 12.76 -1.09 4.85
CA PRO A 195 11.46 -1.69 4.68
C PRO A 195 11.60 -3.18 4.36
N GLN A 196 10.91 -4.04 5.10
CA GLN A 196 11.01 -5.51 4.97
C GLN A 196 10.60 -6.07 3.60
N TRP A 197 10.09 -5.21 2.70
CA TRP A 197 9.73 -5.58 1.34
C TRP A 197 10.85 -5.31 0.31
N LEU A 198 11.95 -4.62 0.71
CA LEU A 198 13.17 -4.49 -0.09
C LEU A 198 14.08 -5.71 0.16
N PRO A 199 14.56 -6.40 -0.86
CA PRO A 199 15.60 -7.42 -0.70
C PRO A 199 16.82 -6.82 0.02
N ALA A 200 17.37 -7.56 0.99
CA ALA A 200 18.49 -7.11 1.82
C ALA A 200 19.77 -6.75 1.03
N ASP A 201 19.87 -7.22 -0.18
CA ASP A 201 20.97 -7.06 -1.12
C ASP A 201 20.76 -5.92 -2.16
N TRP A 202 19.63 -5.22 -2.07
CA TRP A 202 19.29 -4.13 -3.00
C TRP A 202 20.36 -3.03 -3.07
N PHE A 203 20.97 -2.69 -1.93
CA PHE A 203 22.00 -1.64 -1.85
C PHE A 203 23.43 -2.13 -2.16
N ALA A 204 23.63 -3.45 -2.36
CA ALA A 204 24.95 -4.04 -2.63
C ALA A 204 25.26 -4.17 -4.14
N ALA A 205 24.32 -3.87 -5.03
CA ALA A 205 24.44 -4.14 -6.47
C ALA A 205 24.56 -2.87 -7.35
N ASN A 206 24.72 -1.67 -6.75
CA ASN A 206 25.00 -0.42 -7.49
C ASN A 206 26.15 0.35 -6.88
#